data_5478c43d2a291a0312b52a2c2414cbac
#
_entry.id   5478c43d2a291a0312b52a2c2414cbac
#
_cell.length_a   1.000
_cell.length_b   1.000
_cell.length_c   1.000
_cell.angle_alpha   90.00
_cell.angle_beta   90.00
_cell.angle_gamma   90.00
#
_symmetry.space_group_name_H-M   'P 1'
#
loop_
_entity.id
_entity.type
_entity.pdbx_description
1 polymer ?
#
loop_
_entity_poly.entity_id
_entity_poly.type
_entity_poly.pdbx_seq_one_letter_code
_entity_poly.pdbx_strand_id
1 'polypeptide(L)'
;MKKKFYITTPIYYANSLPHLGHLYTTVVADTVHRFKEQRGYDVLFLTGTDEHGINIQRAAEHSGRTPKEQVDFITAELKRMFSDFRLDTASGGYDIFMRTSEPFHYRGASEFWRRIAAGRTPRGRENIYKGYYEGWFCAPCASFKFEDEFYVPEGSETPLCRIHERPLDNVSEESYFFRLSDYEEFLTQLIDENPGLIRPEV
;
A
#
# COMPACT_ATOMS: atom_id res chain seq x y z
N MET A 1 -10.23 -11.86 30.09
CA MET A 1 -9.70 -11.93 28.69
C MET A 1 -8.45 -11.05 28.59
N LYS A 2 -7.40 -11.51 27.91
CA LYS A 2 -6.23 -10.66 27.62
C LYS A 2 -6.66 -9.46 26.76
N LYS A 3 -6.05 -8.29 26.98
CA LYS A 3 -6.23 -7.15 26.08
C LYS A 3 -5.60 -7.48 24.74
N LYS A 4 -6.30 -7.16 23.64
CA LYS A 4 -5.81 -7.37 22.28
C LYS A 4 -4.97 -6.18 21.83
N PHE A 5 -3.94 -6.45 21.04
CA PHE A 5 -3.12 -5.45 20.40
C PHE A 5 -2.76 -5.90 18.99
N TYR A 6 -2.97 -5.04 18.00
CA TYR A 6 -2.66 -5.30 16.62
C TYR A 6 -1.60 -4.31 16.14
N ILE A 7 -0.58 -4.81 15.48
CA ILE A 7 0.49 -3.99 14.91
C ILE A 7 0.80 -4.42 13.49
N THR A 8 1.05 -3.46 12.62
CA THR A 8 1.46 -3.69 11.23
C THR A 8 2.68 -2.86 10.88
N THR A 9 3.44 -3.32 9.91
CA THR A 9 4.30 -2.46 9.09
C THR A 9 3.56 -2.03 7.83
N PRO A 10 4.04 -1.02 7.08
CA PRO A 10 3.73 -0.94 5.67
C PRO A 10 4.08 -2.27 4.98
N ILE A 11 3.28 -2.67 3.99
CA ILE A 11 3.67 -3.79 3.12
C ILE A 11 4.68 -3.29 2.09
N TYR A 12 5.77 -4.04 1.89
CA TYR A 12 6.92 -3.57 1.14
C TYR A 12 6.79 -3.86 -0.35
N TYR A 13 7.08 -2.87 -1.19
CA TYR A 13 7.11 -3.07 -2.64
C TYR A 13 8.15 -4.10 -3.05
N ALA A 14 7.71 -5.13 -3.81
CA ALA A 14 8.57 -6.21 -4.28
C ALA A 14 9.27 -5.88 -5.61
N ASN A 15 9.63 -4.62 -5.85
CA ASN A 15 10.29 -4.14 -7.07
C ASN A 15 11.83 -4.09 -6.96
N SER A 16 12.38 -4.05 -5.75
CA SER A 16 13.82 -3.95 -5.49
C SER A 16 14.25 -4.76 -4.28
N LEU A 17 15.55 -5.03 -4.16
CA LEU A 17 16.10 -5.72 -2.99
C LEU A 17 15.78 -4.97 -1.69
N PRO A 18 15.60 -5.70 -0.58
CA PRO A 18 15.39 -5.08 0.71
C PRO A 18 16.58 -4.21 1.13
N HIS A 19 16.30 -3.16 1.86
CA HIS A 19 17.29 -2.22 2.37
C HIS A 19 17.05 -1.88 3.85
N LEU A 20 17.95 -1.10 4.44
CA LEU A 20 17.91 -0.73 5.85
C LEU A 20 16.57 -0.12 6.30
N GLY A 21 15.86 0.61 5.44
CA GLY A 21 14.54 1.17 5.75
C GLY A 21 13.49 0.09 6.07
N HIS A 22 13.45 -1.00 5.30
CA HIS A 22 12.58 -2.14 5.56
C HIS A 22 12.92 -2.80 6.91
N LEU A 23 14.22 -3.02 7.15
CA LEU A 23 14.70 -3.59 8.39
C LEU A 23 14.34 -2.71 9.60
N TYR A 24 14.63 -1.40 9.53
CA TYR A 24 14.34 -0.45 10.58
C TYR A 24 12.85 -0.45 10.98
N THR A 25 11.97 -0.34 10.00
CA THR A 25 10.53 -0.33 10.24
C THR A 25 10.05 -1.62 10.91
N THR A 26 10.57 -2.77 10.44
CA THR A 26 10.21 -4.07 11.02
C THR A 26 10.75 -4.26 12.43
N VAL A 27 11.98 -3.82 12.70
CA VAL A 27 12.58 -3.87 14.06
C VAL A 27 11.78 -3.02 15.05
N VAL A 28 11.33 -1.83 14.65
CA VAL A 28 10.49 -0.98 15.50
C VAL A 28 9.17 -1.68 15.83
N ALA A 29 8.50 -2.25 14.82
CA ALA A 29 7.26 -2.98 15.02
C ALA A 29 7.46 -4.23 15.91
N ASP A 30 8.51 -5.01 15.66
CA ASP A 30 8.86 -6.19 16.46
C ASP A 30 9.16 -5.84 17.93
N THR A 31 9.84 -4.73 18.14
CA THR A 31 10.12 -4.24 19.51
C THR A 31 8.81 -3.96 20.26
N VAL A 32 7.86 -3.29 19.63
CA VAL A 32 6.55 -3.03 20.21
C VAL A 32 5.75 -4.33 20.41
N HIS A 33 5.80 -5.24 19.43
CA HIS A 33 5.17 -6.56 19.50
C HIS A 33 5.63 -7.30 20.76
N ARG A 34 6.94 -7.56 20.90
CA ARG A 34 7.54 -8.26 22.06
C ARG A 34 7.26 -7.56 23.38
N PHE A 35 7.34 -6.23 23.41
CA PHE A 35 6.99 -5.45 24.60
C PHE A 35 5.55 -5.68 25.05
N LYS A 36 4.60 -5.67 24.09
CA LYS A 36 3.19 -5.89 24.40
C LYS A 36 2.91 -7.32 24.86
N GLU A 37 3.55 -8.32 24.27
CA GLU A 37 3.48 -9.72 24.73
C GLU A 37 3.97 -9.86 26.18
N GLN A 38 5.14 -9.29 26.51
CA GLN A 38 5.68 -9.29 27.87
C GLN A 38 4.74 -8.60 28.87
N ARG A 39 3.93 -7.63 28.40
CA ARG A 39 2.91 -6.98 29.21
C ARG A 39 1.61 -7.78 29.29
N GLY A 40 1.56 -8.99 28.74
CA GLY A 40 0.44 -9.91 28.83
C GLY A 40 -0.71 -9.64 27.85
N TYR A 41 -0.48 -8.85 26.79
CA TYR A 41 -1.45 -8.66 25.72
C TYR A 41 -1.54 -9.92 24.83
N ASP A 42 -2.65 -10.06 24.14
CA ASP A 42 -2.84 -10.95 23.00
C ASP A 42 -2.50 -10.14 21.75
N VAL A 43 -1.33 -10.37 21.17
CA VAL A 43 -0.76 -9.52 20.11
C VAL A 43 -0.86 -10.25 18.78
N LEU A 44 -1.16 -9.50 17.72
CA LEU A 44 -1.05 -9.93 16.33
C LEU A 44 -0.18 -8.94 15.56
N PHE A 45 0.94 -9.43 15.02
CA PHE A 45 1.85 -8.66 14.18
C PHE A 45 1.80 -9.13 12.72
N LEU A 46 1.36 -8.24 11.82
CA LEU A 46 1.29 -8.49 10.39
C LEU A 46 2.29 -7.62 9.63
N THR A 47 3.04 -8.25 8.74
CA THR A 47 3.88 -7.60 7.72
C THR A 47 3.66 -8.26 6.37
N GLY A 48 4.35 -7.83 5.31
CA GLY A 48 4.20 -8.47 4.01
C GLY A 48 4.77 -7.69 2.85
N THR A 49 4.39 -8.11 1.64
CA THR A 49 4.81 -7.51 0.37
C THR A 49 3.63 -7.03 -0.46
N ASP A 50 3.80 -5.84 -1.08
CA ASP A 50 2.94 -5.32 -2.13
C ASP A 50 3.50 -5.75 -3.48
N GLU A 51 2.72 -6.59 -4.21
CA GLU A 51 3.23 -7.38 -5.33
C GLU A 51 2.55 -7.04 -6.67
N HIS A 52 1.88 -5.89 -6.76
CA HIS A 52 1.20 -5.44 -7.98
C HIS A 52 1.72 -4.07 -8.46
N GLY A 53 1.45 -3.78 -9.73
CA GLY A 53 1.72 -2.48 -10.33
C GLY A 53 2.84 -2.48 -11.36
N ILE A 54 2.86 -1.40 -12.15
CA ILE A 54 3.75 -1.22 -13.30
C ILE A 54 5.24 -1.26 -12.93
N ASN A 55 5.61 -0.83 -11.72
CA ASN A 55 7.00 -0.83 -11.28
C ASN A 55 7.55 -2.24 -11.08
N ILE A 56 6.69 -3.19 -10.66
CA ILE A 56 7.09 -4.60 -10.56
C ILE A 56 7.26 -5.20 -11.95
N GLN A 57 6.36 -4.93 -12.87
CA GLN A 57 6.49 -5.38 -14.26
C GLN A 57 7.81 -4.89 -14.88
N ARG A 58 8.13 -3.62 -14.75
CA ARG A 58 9.38 -3.03 -15.24
C ARG A 58 10.62 -3.62 -14.58
N ALA A 59 10.59 -3.85 -13.28
CA ALA A 59 11.68 -4.51 -12.56
C ALA A 59 11.88 -5.95 -13.04
N ALA A 60 10.81 -6.66 -13.32
CA ALA A 60 10.82 -8.01 -13.87
C ALA A 60 11.44 -8.03 -15.28
N GLU A 61 10.98 -7.16 -16.18
CA GLU A 61 11.51 -6.99 -17.53
C GLU A 61 13.02 -6.67 -17.51
N HIS A 62 13.42 -5.72 -16.65
CA HIS A 62 14.84 -5.34 -16.52
C HIS A 62 15.73 -6.48 -16.02
N SER A 63 15.19 -7.37 -15.20
CA SER A 63 15.93 -8.53 -14.65
C SER A 63 15.72 -9.82 -15.44
N GLY A 64 15.01 -9.77 -16.57
CA GLY A 64 14.72 -10.95 -17.40
C GLY A 64 13.84 -11.99 -16.73
N ARG A 65 12.96 -11.56 -15.80
CA ARG A 65 12.03 -12.41 -15.06
C ARG A 65 10.59 -12.11 -15.46
N THR A 66 9.71 -13.05 -15.19
CA THR A 66 8.26 -12.75 -15.13
C THR A 66 7.94 -11.93 -13.87
N PRO A 67 6.84 -11.17 -13.83
CA PRO A 67 6.40 -10.47 -12.61
C PRO A 67 6.30 -11.40 -11.39
N LYS A 68 5.81 -12.62 -11.58
CA LYS A 68 5.71 -13.61 -10.49
C LYS A 68 7.06 -14.03 -9.95
N GLU A 69 8.02 -14.35 -10.82
CA GLU A 69 9.38 -14.70 -10.42
C GLU A 69 10.10 -13.54 -9.74
N GLN A 70 9.84 -12.31 -10.17
CA GLN A 70 10.41 -11.11 -9.55
C GLN A 70 9.92 -10.96 -8.11
N VAL A 71 8.61 -10.99 -7.88
CA VAL A 71 8.06 -10.84 -6.52
C VAL A 71 8.43 -12.02 -5.62
N ASP A 72 8.52 -13.24 -6.14
CA ASP A 72 8.96 -14.40 -5.39
C ASP A 72 10.41 -14.26 -4.94
N PHE A 73 11.28 -13.80 -5.84
CA PHE A 73 12.69 -13.55 -5.53
C PHE A 73 12.85 -12.48 -4.45
N ILE A 74 12.21 -11.32 -4.61
CA ILE A 74 12.32 -10.22 -3.63
C ILE A 74 11.73 -10.62 -2.28
N THR A 75 10.60 -11.32 -2.27
CA THR A 75 9.99 -11.82 -1.03
C THR A 75 10.90 -12.81 -0.30
N ALA A 76 11.59 -13.68 -1.04
CA ALA A 76 12.57 -14.60 -0.44
C ALA A 76 13.73 -13.86 0.22
N GLU A 77 14.29 -12.83 -0.47
CA GLU A 77 15.37 -12.00 0.07
C GLU A 77 14.92 -11.20 1.31
N LEU A 78 13.69 -10.67 1.29
CA LEU A 78 13.13 -9.97 2.44
C LEU A 78 12.95 -10.90 3.66
N LYS A 79 12.41 -12.10 3.44
CA LYS A 79 12.25 -13.12 4.49
C LYS A 79 13.60 -13.59 5.01
N ARG A 80 14.61 -13.71 4.15
CA ARG A 80 15.98 -14.05 4.57
C ARG A 80 16.55 -12.97 5.49
N MET A 81 16.44 -11.69 5.08
CA MET A 81 16.84 -10.57 5.93
C MET A 81 16.13 -10.61 7.29
N PHE A 82 14.83 -10.84 7.31
CA PHE A 82 14.08 -10.91 8.58
C PHE A 82 14.53 -12.08 9.46
N SER A 83 14.83 -13.24 8.87
CA SER A 83 15.36 -14.39 9.61
C SER A 83 16.76 -14.10 10.19
N ASP A 84 17.65 -13.47 9.41
CA ASP A 84 18.99 -13.09 9.86
C ASP A 84 18.95 -12.18 11.10
N PHE A 85 17.93 -11.34 11.21
CA PHE A 85 17.69 -10.43 12.33
C PHE A 85 16.70 -10.94 13.37
N ARG A 86 16.27 -12.20 13.27
CA ARG A 86 15.31 -12.85 14.21
C ARG A 86 13.96 -12.13 14.30
N LEU A 87 13.48 -11.64 13.16
CA LEU A 87 12.19 -10.96 13.03
C LEU A 87 11.10 -11.87 12.45
N ASP A 88 11.45 -13.11 12.14
CA ASP A 88 10.55 -14.10 11.57
C ASP A 88 9.70 -14.82 12.64
N THR A 89 8.69 -15.55 12.18
CA THR A 89 7.78 -16.31 13.05
C THR A 89 8.52 -17.33 13.90
N ALA A 90 9.57 -17.98 13.39
CA ALA A 90 10.34 -18.98 14.12
C ALA A 90 11.11 -18.38 15.31
N SER A 91 11.43 -17.10 15.23
CA SER A 91 12.13 -16.35 16.28
C SER A 91 11.18 -15.56 17.19
N GLY A 92 9.85 -15.72 17.03
CA GLY A 92 8.85 -14.95 17.77
C GLY A 92 8.74 -13.50 17.27
N GLY A 93 9.01 -13.24 16.00
CA GLY A 93 8.79 -11.97 15.31
C GLY A 93 7.37 -11.85 14.78
N TYR A 94 7.20 -11.48 13.49
CA TYR A 94 5.86 -11.34 12.92
C TYR A 94 5.06 -12.66 12.94
N ASP A 95 3.75 -12.56 13.16
CA ASP A 95 2.83 -13.72 13.12
C ASP A 95 2.42 -14.06 11.70
N ILE A 96 2.13 -13.03 10.89
CA ILE A 96 1.64 -13.17 9.53
C ILE A 96 2.52 -12.39 8.56
N PHE A 97 3.04 -13.09 7.55
CA PHE A 97 3.62 -12.48 6.37
C PHE A 97 2.64 -12.56 5.22
N MET A 98 1.97 -11.45 4.90
CA MET A 98 0.98 -11.37 3.84
C MET A 98 1.64 -11.05 2.50
N ARG A 99 1.16 -11.68 1.44
CA ARG A 99 1.50 -11.33 0.06
C ARG A 99 0.23 -10.93 -0.69
N THR A 100 0.23 -9.78 -1.32
CA THR A 100 -0.97 -9.30 -2.03
C THR A 100 -1.33 -10.15 -3.26
N SER A 101 -0.38 -10.95 -3.78
CA SER A 101 -0.61 -11.90 -4.88
C SER A 101 -1.14 -13.28 -4.44
N GLU A 102 -1.34 -13.52 -3.15
CA GLU A 102 -1.81 -14.83 -2.66
C GLU A 102 -3.34 -14.93 -2.57
N PRO A 103 -3.89 -16.14 -2.74
CA PRO A 103 -5.34 -16.38 -2.66
C PRO A 103 -5.98 -15.94 -1.35
N PHE A 104 -5.23 -15.95 -0.25
CA PHE A 104 -5.69 -15.44 1.05
C PHE A 104 -6.08 -13.95 0.95
N HIS A 105 -5.20 -13.13 0.37
CA HIS A 105 -5.44 -11.71 0.18
C HIS A 105 -6.59 -11.46 -0.80
N TYR A 106 -6.61 -12.15 -1.94
CA TYR A 106 -7.68 -12.01 -2.94
C TYR A 106 -9.08 -12.27 -2.38
N ARG A 107 -9.22 -13.29 -1.54
CA ARG A 107 -10.52 -13.57 -0.89
C ARG A 107 -10.96 -12.42 0.01
N GLY A 108 -10.05 -11.90 0.83
CA GLY A 108 -10.33 -10.78 1.73
C GLY A 108 -10.69 -9.50 0.96
N ALA A 109 -9.86 -9.13 -0.03
CA ALA A 109 -10.08 -7.96 -0.87
C ALA A 109 -11.39 -8.04 -1.66
N SER A 110 -11.71 -9.22 -2.24
CA SER A 110 -12.94 -9.44 -2.99
C SER A 110 -14.18 -9.36 -2.10
N GLU A 111 -14.11 -9.87 -0.87
CA GLU A 111 -15.22 -9.77 0.09
C GLU A 111 -15.41 -8.33 0.57
N PHE A 112 -14.34 -7.63 0.86
CA PHE A 112 -14.36 -6.23 1.24
C PHE A 112 -14.98 -5.37 0.12
N TRP A 113 -14.53 -5.58 -1.13
CA TRP A 113 -15.11 -4.93 -2.30
C TRP A 113 -16.61 -5.16 -2.42
N ARG A 114 -17.06 -6.42 -2.32
CA ARG A 114 -18.48 -6.77 -2.43
C ARG A 114 -19.34 -6.07 -1.37
N ARG A 115 -18.85 -5.99 -0.13
CA ARG A 115 -19.55 -5.28 0.95
C ARG A 115 -19.65 -3.79 0.69
N ILE A 116 -18.57 -3.15 0.24
CA ILE A 116 -18.59 -1.73 -0.10
C ILE A 116 -19.53 -1.47 -1.28
N ALA A 117 -19.45 -2.28 -2.34
CA ALA A 117 -20.29 -2.11 -3.52
C ALA A 117 -21.79 -2.31 -3.23
N ALA A 118 -22.13 -3.21 -2.30
CA ALA A 118 -23.52 -3.41 -1.87
C ALA A 118 -24.05 -2.29 -0.97
N GLY A 119 -23.17 -1.48 -0.38
CA GLY A 119 -23.53 -0.38 0.52
C GLY A 119 -23.91 0.90 -0.22
N ARG A 120 -24.38 1.86 0.58
CA ARG A 120 -24.70 3.21 0.09
C ARG A 120 -23.97 4.27 0.89
N THR A 121 -23.67 5.38 0.22
CA THR A 121 -23.08 6.54 0.87
C THR A 121 -24.06 7.17 1.88
N PRO A 122 -23.59 8.02 2.79
CA PRO A 122 -24.46 8.83 3.66
C PRO A 122 -25.52 9.64 2.89
N ARG A 123 -25.24 9.99 1.63
CA ARG A 123 -26.16 10.71 0.74
C ARG A 123 -27.08 9.76 -0.07
N GLY A 124 -27.11 8.45 0.24
CA GLY A 124 -27.98 7.44 -0.37
C GLY A 124 -27.57 6.96 -1.77
N ARG A 125 -26.43 7.39 -2.28
CA ARG A 125 -25.89 6.96 -3.59
C ARG A 125 -25.12 5.64 -3.49
N GLU A 126 -24.87 4.99 -4.61
CA GLU A 126 -23.98 3.82 -4.65
C GLU A 126 -22.56 4.22 -4.25
N ASN A 127 -21.90 3.40 -3.42
CA ASN A 127 -20.52 3.65 -3.00
C ASN A 127 -19.54 3.57 -4.16
N ILE A 128 -19.77 2.61 -5.07
CA ILE A 128 -18.89 2.34 -6.22
C ILE A 128 -19.64 2.65 -7.51
N TYR A 129 -18.96 3.29 -8.45
CA TYR A 129 -19.51 3.54 -9.78
C TYR A 129 -18.40 3.41 -10.82
N LYS A 130 -18.78 3.12 -12.07
CA LYS A 130 -17.88 3.14 -13.22
C LYS A 130 -17.77 4.55 -13.78
N GLY A 131 -16.60 4.91 -14.23
CA GLY A 131 -16.29 6.17 -14.89
C GLY A 131 -14.99 6.06 -15.68
N TYR A 132 -14.64 7.15 -16.36
CA TYR A 132 -13.35 7.25 -17.03
C TYR A 132 -12.44 8.15 -16.22
N TYR A 133 -11.20 7.73 -16.10
CA TYR A 133 -10.12 8.57 -15.58
C TYR A 133 -9.24 8.97 -16.75
N GLU A 134 -9.13 10.27 -16.99
CA GLU A 134 -8.28 10.84 -18.04
C GLU A 134 -7.25 11.77 -17.39
N GLY A 135 -6.02 11.64 -17.80
CA GLY A 135 -4.97 12.50 -17.26
C GLY A 135 -3.55 12.08 -17.63
N TRP A 136 -2.64 12.92 -17.22
CA TRP A 136 -1.21 12.69 -17.41
C TRP A 136 -0.65 11.76 -16.34
N PHE A 137 -0.18 10.59 -16.75
CA PHE A 137 0.36 9.56 -15.86
C PHE A 137 1.88 9.54 -15.89
N CYS A 138 2.49 9.58 -14.71
CA CYS A 138 3.93 9.39 -14.56
C CYS A 138 4.21 7.95 -14.12
N ALA A 139 4.76 7.14 -15.00
CA ALA A 139 5.02 5.74 -14.70
C ALA A 139 6.05 5.52 -13.58
N PRO A 140 7.16 6.29 -13.47
CA PRO A 140 8.05 6.18 -12.30
C PRO A 140 7.42 6.58 -10.96
N CYS A 141 6.52 7.60 -10.96
CA CYS A 141 5.74 7.95 -9.76
C CYS A 141 4.63 6.93 -9.46
N ALA A 142 4.24 6.11 -10.45
CA ALA A 142 3.04 5.25 -10.42
C ALA A 142 1.76 6.04 -10.06
N SER A 143 1.64 7.29 -10.56
CA SER A 143 0.51 8.17 -10.26
C SER A 143 0.20 9.13 -11.40
N PHE A 144 -1.06 9.49 -11.47
CA PHE A 144 -1.49 10.63 -12.27
C PHE A 144 -0.94 11.93 -11.70
N LYS A 145 -0.73 12.93 -12.56
CA LYS A 145 -0.14 14.21 -12.20
C LYS A 145 -1.15 15.33 -12.37
N PHE A 146 -1.21 16.22 -11.38
CA PHE A 146 -1.93 17.47 -11.45
C PHE A 146 -1.09 18.54 -12.16
N GLU A 147 -1.72 19.64 -12.56
CA GLU A 147 -1.07 20.69 -13.34
C GLU A 147 0.17 21.29 -12.67
N ASP A 148 0.23 21.31 -11.35
CA ASP A 148 1.38 21.79 -10.56
C ASP A 148 2.52 20.76 -10.44
N GLU A 149 2.27 19.49 -10.76
CA GLU A 149 3.24 18.40 -10.65
C GLU A 149 4.01 18.10 -11.95
N PHE A 150 3.67 18.78 -13.05
CA PHE A 150 4.37 18.64 -14.32
C PHE A 150 4.61 20.02 -14.96
N TYR A 151 5.36 20.04 -16.04
CA TYR A 151 5.57 21.22 -16.87
C TYR A 151 5.70 20.82 -18.34
N VAL A 152 5.37 21.72 -19.24
CA VAL A 152 5.54 21.52 -20.69
C VAL A 152 6.76 22.34 -21.12
N PRO A 153 7.85 21.70 -21.62
CA PRO A 153 9.01 22.43 -22.12
C PRO A 153 8.63 23.30 -23.32
N GLU A 154 9.34 24.41 -23.49
CA GLU A 154 9.14 25.29 -24.64
C GLU A 154 9.38 24.52 -25.96
N GLY A 155 8.41 24.59 -26.87
CA GLY A 155 8.46 23.86 -28.15
C GLY A 155 8.09 22.38 -28.08
N SER A 156 7.64 21.87 -26.93
CA SER A 156 7.12 20.51 -26.76
C SER A 156 5.62 20.51 -26.55
N GLU A 157 4.94 19.44 -27.04
CA GLU A 157 3.54 19.18 -26.70
C GLU A 157 3.40 18.17 -25.54
N THR A 158 4.49 17.52 -25.16
CA THR A 158 4.46 16.46 -24.15
C THR A 158 4.94 17.02 -22.80
N PRO A 159 4.10 16.95 -21.76
CA PRO A 159 4.48 17.37 -20.42
C PRO A 159 5.50 16.41 -19.79
N LEU A 160 6.39 16.97 -18.95
CA LEU A 160 7.39 16.24 -18.18
C LEU A 160 7.04 16.29 -16.69
N CYS A 161 7.21 15.14 -16.02
CA CYS A 161 7.11 15.06 -14.57
C CYS A 161 8.18 15.90 -13.88
N ARG A 162 7.82 16.78 -12.95
CA ARG A 162 8.78 17.62 -12.21
C ARG A 162 9.78 16.82 -11.37
N ILE A 163 9.41 15.62 -10.92
CA ILE A 163 10.26 14.79 -10.06
C ILE A 163 11.25 13.98 -10.88
N HIS A 164 10.79 13.38 -11.99
CA HIS A 164 11.59 12.41 -12.76
C HIS A 164 12.10 12.97 -14.09
N GLU A 165 11.66 14.18 -14.48
CA GLU A 165 12.01 14.85 -15.75
C GLU A 165 11.77 13.94 -16.99
N ARG A 166 10.75 13.08 -16.90
CA ARG A 166 10.38 12.14 -17.98
C ARG A 166 9.02 12.51 -18.56
N PRO A 167 8.81 12.20 -19.85
CA PRO A 167 7.51 12.37 -20.48
C PRO A 167 6.40 11.68 -19.71
N LEU A 168 5.25 12.34 -19.65
CA LEU A 168 4.03 11.77 -19.12
C LEU A 168 3.24 11.09 -20.23
N ASP A 169 2.58 9.99 -19.88
CA ASP A 169 1.65 9.31 -20.76
C ASP A 169 0.25 9.92 -20.59
N ASN A 170 -0.42 10.30 -21.68
CA ASN A 170 -1.84 10.65 -21.60
C ASN A 170 -2.65 9.36 -21.60
N VAL A 171 -3.32 9.09 -20.50
CA VAL A 171 -4.06 7.84 -20.26
C VAL A 171 -5.54 8.16 -20.09
N SER A 172 -6.38 7.45 -20.83
CA SER A 172 -7.84 7.40 -20.60
C SER A 172 -8.21 5.95 -20.32
N GLU A 173 -8.71 5.68 -19.12
CA GLU A 173 -9.01 4.33 -18.66
C GLU A 173 -10.38 4.26 -18.00
N GLU A 174 -11.20 3.28 -18.39
CA GLU A 174 -12.41 2.96 -17.64
C GLU A 174 -12.04 2.33 -16.31
N SER A 175 -12.50 2.91 -15.21
CA SER A 175 -12.19 2.45 -13.88
C SER A 175 -13.39 2.50 -12.94
N TYR A 176 -13.26 1.83 -11.81
CA TYR A 176 -14.22 1.96 -10.72
C TYR A 176 -13.78 3.06 -9.75
N PHE A 177 -14.74 3.87 -9.35
CA PHE A 177 -14.55 4.98 -8.42
C PHE A 177 -15.34 4.74 -7.14
N PHE A 178 -14.74 5.10 -6.01
CA PHE A 178 -15.41 5.19 -4.73
C PHE A 178 -15.83 6.63 -4.48
N ARG A 179 -17.08 6.84 -4.03
CA ARG A 179 -17.63 8.19 -3.78
C ARG A 179 -17.15 8.75 -2.43
N LEU A 180 -15.85 8.96 -2.29
CA LEU A 180 -15.24 9.45 -1.05
C LEU A 180 -15.81 10.81 -0.62
N SER A 181 -16.10 11.72 -1.56
CA SER A 181 -16.67 13.05 -1.28
C SER A 181 -18.02 13.02 -0.55
N ASP A 182 -18.78 11.92 -0.66
CA ASP A 182 -20.04 11.79 0.08
C ASP A 182 -19.83 11.54 1.57
N TYR A 183 -18.63 11.18 1.97
CA TYR A 183 -18.24 10.91 3.35
C TYR A 183 -17.54 12.09 4.04
N GLU A 184 -17.37 13.22 3.34
CA GLU A 184 -16.62 14.39 3.84
C GLU A 184 -17.12 14.87 5.19
N GLU A 185 -18.42 15.12 5.33
CA GLU A 185 -19.04 15.57 6.60
C GLU A 185 -18.80 14.57 7.73
N PHE A 186 -19.02 13.28 7.44
CA PHE A 186 -18.81 12.19 8.41
C PHE A 186 -17.35 12.11 8.86
N LEU A 187 -16.42 12.18 7.92
CA LEU A 187 -14.98 12.10 8.23
C LEU A 187 -14.48 13.32 9.00
N THR A 188 -14.95 14.52 8.64
CA THR A 188 -14.63 15.76 9.35
C THR A 188 -15.12 15.69 10.79
N GLN A 189 -16.39 15.33 10.99
CA GLN A 189 -16.96 15.17 12.33
C GLN A 189 -16.21 14.09 13.13
N LEU A 190 -15.89 12.95 12.52
CA LEU A 190 -15.16 11.86 13.19
C LEU A 190 -13.79 12.32 13.70
N ILE A 191 -13.07 13.13 12.91
CA ILE A 191 -11.74 13.67 13.27
C ILE A 191 -11.90 14.69 14.40
N ASP A 192 -12.84 15.60 14.29
CA ASP A 192 -13.09 16.67 15.28
C ASP A 192 -13.51 16.09 16.64
N GLU A 193 -14.36 15.07 16.66
CA GLU A 193 -14.80 14.39 17.86
C GLU A 193 -13.72 13.46 18.48
N ASN A 194 -12.73 13.05 17.69
CA ASN A 194 -11.68 12.13 18.11
C ASN A 194 -10.27 12.65 17.77
N PRO A 195 -9.78 13.70 18.47
CA PRO A 195 -8.47 14.31 18.19
C PRO A 195 -7.29 13.33 18.28
N GLY A 196 -7.47 12.21 18.97
CA GLY A 196 -6.48 11.14 19.07
C GLY A 196 -6.53 10.11 17.92
N LEU A 197 -7.41 10.24 16.94
CA LEU A 197 -7.55 9.32 15.82
C LEU A 197 -6.36 9.40 14.86
N ILE A 198 -5.84 10.60 14.63
CA ILE A 198 -4.67 10.85 13.79
C ILE A 198 -3.43 11.01 14.67
N ARG A 199 -2.36 10.29 14.34
CA ARG A 199 -1.09 10.35 15.07
C ARG A 199 0.07 10.47 14.08
N PRO A 200 1.15 11.20 14.41
CA PRO A 200 1.31 12.05 15.61
C PRO A 200 0.35 13.25 15.59
N GLU A 201 0.10 13.82 16.75
CA GLU A 201 -0.62 15.10 16.85
C GLU A 201 0.23 16.17 16.12
N VAL A 202 -0.42 16.94 15.25
CA VAL A 202 0.21 18.01 14.46
C VAL A 202 0.15 19.31 15.22
#